data_3c3911cc117cc26112e8a0700b6a67d9
#
_entry.id   3c3911cc117cc26112e8a0700b6a67d9
#
_cell.length_a   1.000
_cell.length_b   1.000
_cell.length_c   1.000
_cell.angle_alpha   90.00
_cell.angle_beta   90.00
_cell.angle_gamma   90.00
#
_symmetry.space_group_name_H-M   'P 1'
#
loop_
_entity.id
_entity.type
_entity.pdbx_description
1 polymer ?
#
loop_
_entity_poly.entity_id
_entity_poly.type
_entity_poly.pdbx_seq_one_letter_code
_entity_poly.pdbx_strand_id
1 'polypeptide(L)'
;MFKGTIKKLLRNAGYTASRYDSRRDSDAVRQRLLESASINTVLDVGANSGQYGEQLRRCGYQGKIVSFEPLSSVFVKLQKRAAGDALWHTERCALGDREEVSSINISGASASSSLLDMLPRHTEIAPRTSYIGSEQVTVHRLDSLFDRHVVPGDRVFLKIDTQGFTSRVLEGAEHSLGKVQGLEVELSVVALYAGEPLIHEILSLLYHKGFAVYSLEPEMFDDTSWQQVQMNGLFQRIG
;
A
#
# COMPACT_ATOMS: atom_id res chain seq x y z
N MET A 1 5.93 -15.36 39.63
CA MET A 1 5.36 -14.09 40.14
C MET A 1 5.94 -12.84 39.48
N PHE A 2 7.23 -12.69 39.27
CA PHE A 2 7.87 -11.50 38.64
C PHE A 2 7.37 -11.08 37.25
N LYS A 3 7.11 -12.02 36.34
CA LYS A 3 6.69 -11.70 34.97
C LYS A 3 5.32 -11.00 34.88
N GLY A 4 4.40 -11.29 35.79
CA GLY A 4 3.06 -10.66 35.81
C GLY A 4 3.10 -9.20 36.26
N THR A 5 3.94 -8.92 37.27
CA THR A 5 4.10 -7.57 37.83
C THR A 5 4.76 -6.63 36.83
N ILE A 6 5.80 -7.09 36.11
CA ILE A 6 6.48 -6.30 35.06
C ILE A 6 5.51 -6.00 33.93
N LYS A 7 4.71 -6.99 33.46
CA LYS A 7 3.69 -6.76 32.41
C LYS A 7 2.63 -5.73 32.84
N LYS A 8 2.22 -5.75 34.11
CA LYS A 8 1.25 -4.77 34.66
C LYS A 8 1.84 -3.36 34.71
N LEU A 9 3.09 -3.21 35.17
CA LEU A 9 3.77 -1.93 35.18
C LEU A 9 3.96 -1.34 33.80
N LEU A 10 4.38 -2.17 32.83
CA LEU A 10 4.51 -1.74 31.43
C LEU A 10 3.18 -1.30 30.83
N ARG A 11 2.08 -2.04 31.08
CA ARG A 11 0.73 -1.65 30.61
C ARG A 11 0.29 -0.30 31.19
N ASN A 12 0.55 -0.08 32.48
CA ASN A 12 0.22 1.21 33.12
C ASN A 12 1.02 2.37 32.55
N ALA A 13 2.21 2.10 31.99
CA ALA A 13 3.04 3.07 31.29
C ALA A 13 2.75 3.13 29.76
N GLY A 14 1.69 2.46 29.28
CA GLY A 14 1.31 2.45 27.85
C GLY A 14 2.09 1.45 26.99
N TYR A 15 2.87 0.53 27.59
CA TYR A 15 3.67 -0.45 26.86
C TYR A 15 3.13 -1.87 27.02
N THR A 16 3.26 -2.67 25.96
CA THR A 16 3.01 -4.11 26.02
C THR A 16 4.32 -4.87 25.80
N ALA A 17 4.68 -5.78 26.73
CA ALA A 17 5.79 -6.71 26.53
C ALA A 17 5.24 -8.11 26.24
N SER A 18 5.56 -8.65 25.08
CA SER A 18 5.30 -10.04 24.69
C SER A 18 6.58 -10.69 24.19
N ARG A 19 6.61 -12.04 24.15
CA ARG A 19 7.70 -12.71 23.43
C ARG A 19 7.58 -12.35 21.95
N TYR A 20 8.71 -11.99 21.33
CA TYR A 20 8.75 -11.75 19.88
C TYR A 20 8.29 -13.01 19.13
N ASP A 21 7.40 -12.81 18.20
CA ASP A 21 6.89 -13.84 17.28
C ASP A 21 6.87 -13.21 15.88
N SER A 22 7.75 -13.65 15.02
CA SER A 22 7.88 -13.12 13.65
C SER A 22 6.60 -13.22 12.83
N ARG A 23 5.68 -14.13 13.21
CA ARG A 23 4.37 -14.25 12.55
C ARG A 23 3.40 -13.10 12.90
N ARG A 24 3.76 -12.24 13.83
CA ARG A 24 3.01 -11.05 14.28
C ARG A 24 3.74 -9.76 13.97
N ASP A 25 4.83 -9.86 13.23
CA ASP A 25 5.64 -8.74 12.78
C ASP A 25 5.38 -8.57 11.29
N SER A 26 4.73 -7.47 10.90
CA SER A 26 4.30 -7.17 9.54
C SER A 26 5.45 -7.26 8.54
N ASP A 27 6.60 -6.73 8.92
CA ASP A 27 7.79 -6.74 8.08
C ASP A 27 8.32 -8.15 7.87
N ALA A 28 8.38 -8.96 8.93
CA ALA A 28 8.82 -10.34 8.85
C ALA A 28 7.85 -11.21 8.02
N VAL A 29 6.54 -10.99 8.15
CA VAL A 29 5.51 -11.69 7.37
C VAL A 29 5.61 -11.32 5.90
N ARG A 30 5.74 -10.02 5.57
CA ARG A 30 5.96 -9.53 4.19
C ARG A 30 7.23 -10.11 3.61
N GLN A 31 8.36 -10.01 4.32
CA GLN A 31 9.63 -10.56 3.88
C GLN A 31 9.52 -12.06 3.59
N ARG A 32 8.86 -12.82 4.46
CA ARG A 32 8.63 -14.25 4.26
C ARG A 32 7.85 -14.55 2.98
N LEU A 33 6.81 -13.75 2.68
CA LEU A 33 6.05 -13.87 1.43
C LEU A 33 6.94 -13.59 0.21
N LEU A 34 7.69 -12.48 0.23
CA LEU A 34 8.60 -12.12 -0.87
C LEU A 34 9.64 -13.22 -1.14
N GLU A 35 10.26 -13.77 -0.09
CA GLU A 35 11.24 -14.84 -0.19
C GLU A 35 10.61 -16.14 -0.72
N SER A 36 9.48 -16.58 -0.13
CA SER A 36 8.83 -17.85 -0.51
C SER A 36 8.31 -17.84 -1.94
N ALA A 37 7.87 -16.67 -2.43
CA ALA A 37 7.46 -16.45 -3.81
C ALA A 37 8.63 -16.09 -4.74
N SER A 38 9.88 -16.02 -4.22
CA SER A 38 11.09 -15.63 -4.97
C SER A 38 10.93 -14.31 -5.71
N ILE A 39 10.31 -13.33 -5.07
CA ILE A 39 10.04 -12.02 -5.68
C ILE A 39 11.35 -11.29 -5.96
N ASN A 40 11.53 -10.84 -7.19
CA ASN A 40 12.69 -10.05 -7.63
C ASN A 40 12.32 -8.65 -8.15
N THR A 41 11.03 -8.36 -8.31
CA THR A 41 10.52 -7.05 -8.76
C THR A 41 9.29 -6.67 -7.93
N VAL A 42 9.34 -5.49 -7.30
CA VAL A 42 8.22 -4.87 -6.57
C VAL A 42 7.75 -3.65 -7.34
N LEU A 43 6.46 -3.60 -7.62
CA LEU A 43 5.74 -2.43 -8.14
C LEU A 43 5.01 -1.78 -6.97
N ASP A 44 5.38 -0.56 -6.60
CA ASP A 44 4.87 0.19 -5.46
C ASP A 44 3.99 1.35 -5.94
N VAL A 45 2.68 1.16 -5.92
CA VAL A 45 1.68 2.10 -6.42
C VAL A 45 1.16 2.95 -5.27
N GLY A 46 1.26 4.28 -5.40
CA GLY A 46 1.02 5.23 -4.32
C GLY A 46 2.22 5.27 -3.37
N ALA A 47 3.41 5.44 -3.94
CA ALA A 47 4.67 5.33 -3.20
C ALA A 47 4.92 6.46 -2.20
N ASN A 48 4.15 7.55 -2.29
CA ASN A 48 4.36 8.76 -1.51
C ASN A 48 5.85 9.17 -1.57
N SER A 49 6.46 9.56 -0.47
CA SER A 49 7.89 9.92 -0.44
C SER A 49 8.85 8.72 -0.40
N GLY A 50 8.38 7.48 -0.68
CA GLY A 50 9.21 6.28 -0.81
C GLY A 50 9.44 5.51 0.49
N GLN A 51 8.55 5.67 1.47
CA GLN A 51 8.69 5.00 2.78
C GLN A 51 8.67 3.48 2.64
N TYR A 52 7.80 2.96 1.77
CA TYR A 52 7.66 1.52 1.54
C TYR A 52 8.93 0.92 0.91
N GLY A 53 9.47 1.56 -0.14
CA GLY A 53 10.72 1.11 -0.76
C GLY A 53 11.90 1.13 0.21
N GLU A 54 12.01 2.17 1.06
CA GLU A 54 13.03 2.24 2.11
C GLU A 54 12.84 1.13 3.16
N GLN A 55 11.60 0.82 3.54
CA GLN A 55 11.28 -0.28 4.45
C GLN A 55 11.68 -1.63 3.87
N LEU A 56 11.39 -1.89 2.58
CA LEU A 56 11.84 -3.09 1.89
C LEU A 56 13.38 -3.24 1.94
N ARG A 57 14.11 -2.14 1.69
CA ARG A 57 15.58 -2.15 1.75
C ARG A 57 16.11 -2.43 3.17
N ARG A 58 15.50 -1.81 4.18
CA ARG A 58 15.85 -2.08 5.60
C ARG A 58 15.61 -3.53 6.00
N CYS A 59 14.56 -4.15 5.45
CA CYS A 59 14.24 -5.57 5.67
C CYS A 59 15.10 -6.52 4.83
N GLY A 60 16.03 -6.00 4.00
CA GLY A 60 16.98 -6.82 3.25
C GLY A 60 16.55 -7.18 1.83
N TYR A 61 15.45 -6.65 1.31
CA TYR A 61 15.05 -6.87 -0.08
C TYR A 61 16.07 -6.24 -1.04
N GLN A 62 16.62 -7.03 -1.97
CA GLN A 62 17.66 -6.63 -2.91
C GLN A 62 17.19 -6.56 -4.38
N GLY A 63 15.94 -6.92 -4.65
CA GLY A 63 15.38 -6.91 -5.99
C GLY A 63 15.04 -5.50 -6.49
N LYS A 64 14.55 -5.43 -7.72
CA LYS A 64 14.10 -4.19 -8.34
C LYS A 64 12.86 -3.63 -7.64
N ILE A 65 12.81 -2.30 -7.46
CA ILE A 65 11.64 -1.55 -7.01
C ILE A 65 11.27 -0.53 -8.09
N VAL A 66 9.98 -0.42 -8.40
CA VAL A 66 9.43 0.63 -9.26
C VAL A 66 8.32 1.31 -8.50
N SER A 67 8.53 2.57 -8.12
CA SER A 67 7.59 3.36 -7.32
C SER A 67 6.87 4.40 -8.19
N PHE A 68 5.54 4.41 -8.11
CA PHE A 68 4.64 5.32 -8.83
C PHE A 68 4.05 6.32 -7.85
N GLU A 69 4.28 7.62 -8.09
CA GLU A 69 3.76 8.72 -7.27
C GLU A 69 3.37 9.91 -8.14
N PRO A 70 2.09 10.34 -8.15
CA PRO A 70 1.63 11.39 -9.04
C PRO A 70 2.00 12.82 -8.60
N LEU A 71 2.01 13.12 -7.28
CA LEU A 71 2.18 14.48 -6.77
C LEU A 71 3.61 14.99 -6.96
N SER A 72 3.75 16.11 -7.67
CA SER A 72 5.05 16.67 -8.04
C SER A 72 5.97 16.93 -6.83
N SER A 73 5.45 17.54 -5.79
CA SER A 73 6.22 17.89 -4.58
C SER A 73 6.64 16.67 -3.76
N VAL A 74 5.83 15.62 -3.78
CA VAL A 74 6.07 14.35 -3.09
C VAL A 74 7.04 13.50 -3.90
N PHE A 75 6.86 13.46 -5.22
CA PHE A 75 7.74 12.75 -6.15
C PHE A 75 9.21 13.21 -6.06
N VAL A 76 9.46 14.52 -5.88
CA VAL A 76 10.84 15.02 -5.65
C VAL A 76 11.47 14.40 -4.40
N LYS A 77 10.70 14.16 -3.35
CA LYS A 77 11.18 13.49 -2.12
C LYS A 77 11.46 12.01 -2.38
N LEU A 78 10.56 11.34 -3.12
CA LEU A 78 10.73 9.96 -3.57
C LEU A 78 12.02 9.79 -4.38
N GLN A 79 12.22 10.65 -5.40
CA GLN A 79 13.45 10.63 -6.23
C GLN A 79 14.73 10.79 -5.39
N LYS A 80 14.73 11.73 -4.42
CA LYS A 80 15.88 11.91 -3.53
C LYS A 80 16.17 10.67 -2.69
N ARG A 81 15.13 9.97 -2.25
CA ARG A 81 15.27 8.75 -1.44
C ARG A 81 15.80 7.58 -2.28
N ALA A 82 15.36 7.47 -3.52
CA ALA A 82 15.79 6.44 -4.46
C ALA A 82 17.19 6.70 -5.09
N ALA A 83 17.69 7.93 -5.08
CA ALA A 83 18.83 8.38 -5.88
C ALA A 83 20.15 7.61 -5.68
N GLY A 84 20.32 6.90 -4.56
CA GLY A 84 21.52 6.09 -4.28
C GLY A 84 21.38 4.61 -4.65
N ASP A 85 20.24 4.21 -5.18
CA ASP A 85 19.88 2.80 -5.42
C ASP A 85 19.59 2.56 -6.91
N ALA A 86 20.53 1.92 -7.61
CA ALA A 86 20.41 1.64 -9.04
C ALA A 86 19.24 0.70 -9.40
N LEU A 87 18.71 -0.04 -8.44
CA LEU A 87 17.57 -0.93 -8.61
C LEU A 87 16.24 -0.33 -8.15
N TRP A 88 16.22 0.97 -7.79
CA TRP A 88 15.00 1.67 -7.40
C TRP A 88 14.62 2.74 -8.42
N HIS A 89 13.65 2.42 -9.25
CA HIS A 89 13.12 3.30 -10.31
C HIS A 89 11.89 4.05 -9.80
N THR A 90 11.68 5.25 -10.32
CA THR A 90 10.55 6.11 -9.94
C THR A 90 9.83 6.65 -11.16
N GLU A 91 8.49 6.61 -11.16
CA GLU A 91 7.63 7.14 -12.24
C GLU A 91 6.66 8.17 -11.65
N ARG A 92 6.56 9.35 -12.30
CA ARG A 92 5.64 10.40 -11.86
C ARG A 92 4.30 10.25 -12.57
N CYS A 93 3.47 9.37 -12.08
CA CYS A 93 2.09 9.18 -12.53
C CYS A 93 1.24 8.52 -11.45
N ALA A 94 -0.06 8.67 -11.55
CA ALA A 94 -1.03 7.80 -10.91
C ALA A 94 -1.26 6.56 -11.75
N LEU A 95 -1.75 5.48 -11.13
CA LEU A 95 -2.28 4.33 -11.86
C LEU A 95 -3.79 4.24 -11.66
N GLY A 96 -4.50 3.82 -12.71
CA GLY A 96 -5.95 3.68 -12.72
C GLY A 96 -6.44 2.79 -13.87
N ASP A 97 -7.74 2.85 -14.15
CA ASP A 97 -8.42 2.00 -15.13
C ASP A 97 -8.26 2.49 -16.59
N ARG A 98 -7.79 3.71 -16.81
CA ARG A 98 -7.66 4.33 -18.13
C ARG A 98 -6.49 5.30 -18.23
N GLU A 99 -6.13 5.66 -19.48
CA GLU A 99 -5.16 6.69 -19.80
C GLU A 99 -5.86 8.05 -19.79
N GLU A 100 -5.55 8.91 -18.83
CA GLU A 100 -6.17 10.25 -18.74
C GLU A 100 -5.29 11.25 -18.01
N VAL A 101 -5.68 12.52 -18.05
CA VAL A 101 -5.23 13.56 -17.13
C VAL A 101 -6.37 13.83 -16.16
N SER A 102 -6.12 13.70 -14.87
CA SER A 102 -7.11 13.86 -13.81
C SER A 102 -6.62 14.81 -12.73
N SER A 103 -7.55 15.32 -11.93
CA SER A 103 -7.21 16.17 -10.77
C SER A 103 -7.11 15.31 -9.53
N ILE A 104 -5.92 15.26 -8.90
CA ILE A 104 -5.74 14.63 -7.59
C ILE A 104 -5.93 15.67 -6.48
N ASN A 105 -6.69 15.34 -5.45
CA ASN A 105 -6.87 16.16 -4.26
C ASN A 105 -5.65 16.01 -3.34
N ILE A 106 -5.05 17.13 -2.95
CA ILE A 106 -3.88 17.17 -2.06
C ILE A 106 -4.36 17.28 -0.62
N SER A 107 -4.00 16.31 0.20
CA SER A 107 -4.27 16.30 1.64
C SER A 107 -3.17 17.04 2.43
N GLY A 108 -3.53 17.63 3.56
CA GLY A 108 -2.57 18.19 4.52
C GLY A 108 -1.60 17.14 5.07
N ALA A 109 -2.03 15.88 5.14
CA ALA A 109 -1.15 14.71 5.31
C ALA A 109 -1.00 14.04 3.93
N SER A 110 0.11 14.24 3.23
CA SER A 110 0.28 13.83 1.82
C SER A 110 -0.08 12.37 1.53
N ALA A 111 0.05 11.48 2.51
CA ALA A 111 -0.32 10.07 2.40
C ALA A 111 -1.82 9.85 2.17
N SER A 112 -2.68 10.80 2.53
CA SER A 112 -4.13 10.72 2.34
C SER A 112 -4.63 11.49 1.11
N SER A 113 -3.74 11.85 0.18
CA SER A 113 -4.11 12.46 -1.11
C SER A 113 -4.74 11.41 -2.02
N SER A 114 -5.82 11.78 -2.73
CA SER A 114 -6.60 10.83 -3.52
C SER A 114 -7.18 11.45 -4.79
N LEU A 115 -7.42 10.60 -5.80
CA LEU A 115 -8.23 10.93 -6.98
C LEU A 115 -9.74 10.94 -6.66
N LEU A 116 -10.14 10.47 -5.49
CA LEU A 116 -11.52 10.47 -5.01
C LEU A 116 -11.77 11.62 -4.03
N ASP A 117 -13.03 11.98 -3.87
CA ASP A 117 -13.46 12.92 -2.83
C ASP A 117 -13.42 12.23 -1.46
N MET A 118 -12.84 12.94 -0.49
CA MET A 118 -12.79 12.46 0.91
C MET A 118 -14.15 12.60 1.56
N LEU A 119 -14.59 11.55 2.26
CA LEU A 119 -15.82 11.58 3.05
C LEU A 119 -15.60 12.26 4.42
N PRO A 120 -16.64 12.90 5.00
CA PRO A 120 -16.55 13.52 6.32
C PRO A 120 -15.98 12.62 7.40
N ARG A 121 -16.32 11.33 7.34
CA ARG A 121 -15.82 10.31 8.28
C ARG A 121 -14.29 10.26 8.36
N HIS A 122 -13.59 10.47 7.25
CA HIS A 122 -12.12 10.48 7.25
C HIS A 122 -11.57 11.67 8.06
N THR A 123 -12.10 12.88 7.82
CA THR A 123 -11.65 14.07 8.54
C THR A 123 -12.08 14.09 10.01
N GLU A 124 -13.18 13.43 10.37
CA GLU A 124 -13.58 13.21 11.76
C GLU A 124 -12.57 12.36 12.53
N ILE A 125 -12.09 11.26 11.89
CA ILE A 125 -11.10 10.33 12.47
C ILE A 125 -9.70 10.95 12.45
N ALA A 126 -9.33 11.59 11.35
CA ALA A 126 -7.99 12.12 11.10
C ALA A 126 -8.05 13.59 10.58
N PRO A 127 -8.26 14.60 11.44
CA PRO A 127 -8.51 15.98 11.00
C PRO A 127 -7.41 16.62 10.15
N ARG A 128 -6.16 16.11 10.26
CA ARG A 128 -5.02 16.61 9.48
C ARG A 128 -5.04 16.18 8.01
N THR A 129 -5.96 15.27 7.62
CA THR A 129 -6.07 14.75 6.25
C THR A 129 -6.93 15.62 5.34
N SER A 130 -7.58 16.67 5.84
CA SER A 130 -8.39 17.60 5.04
C SER A 130 -7.66 18.05 3.79
N TYR A 131 -8.38 18.16 2.67
CA TYR A 131 -7.81 18.61 1.41
C TYR A 131 -7.44 20.11 1.48
N ILE A 132 -6.25 20.43 0.97
CA ILE A 132 -5.67 21.78 0.97
C ILE A 132 -5.41 22.33 -0.42
N GLY A 133 -5.68 21.55 -1.48
CA GLY A 133 -5.49 21.92 -2.87
C GLY A 133 -5.70 20.76 -3.81
N SER A 134 -5.34 20.96 -5.07
CA SER A 134 -5.35 19.89 -6.09
C SER A 134 -4.24 20.08 -7.11
N GLU A 135 -3.87 19.03 -7.84
CA GLU A 135 -2.87 19.01 -8.89
C GLU A 135 -3.37 18.18 -10.07
N GLN A 136 -3.09 18.64 -11.31
CA GLN A 136 -3.33 17.83 -12.50
C GLN A 136 -2.24 16.79 -12.64
N VAL A 137 -2.63 15.53 -12.74
CA VAL A 137 -1.71 14.39 -12.83
C VAL A 137 -2.07 13.48 -14.00
N THR A 138 -1.06 12.83 -14.58
CA THR A 138 -1.30 11.80 -15.60
C THR A 138 -1.65 10.49 -14.88
N VAL A 139 -2.72 9.85 -15.33
CA VAL A 139 -3.13 8.51 -14.92
C VAL A 139 -2.82 7.54 -16.05
N HIS A 140 -2.17 6.43 -15.73
CA HIS A 140 -1.89 5.34 -16.66
C HIS A 140 -2.51 4.03 -16.19
N ARG A 141 -2.75 3.12 -17.11
CA ARG A 141 -3.02 1.72 -16.79
C ARG A 141 -1.69 1.03 -16.45
N LEU A 142 -1.68 0.18 -15.43
CA LEU A 142 -0.50 -0.65 -15.17
C LEU A 142 -0.15 -1.52 -16.38
N ASP A 143 -1.17 -2.05 -17.07
CA ASP A 143 -1.00 -2.85 -18.29
C ASP A 143 -0.18 -2.13 -19.39
N SER A 144 -0.29 -0.79 -19.48
CA SER A 144 0.44 0.01 -20.48
C SER A 144 1.92 0.23 -20.11
N LEU A 145 2.26 0.15 -18.81
CA LEU A 145 3.60 0.40 -18.30
C LEU A 145 4.35 -0.89 -17.93
N PHE A 146 3.64 -2.00 -17.78
CA PHE A 146 4.15 -3.23 -17.18
C PHE A 146 5.40 -3.76 -17.88
N ASP A 147 5.36 -3.92 -19.20
CA ASP A 147 6.48 -4.48 -19.96
C ASP A 147 7.69 -3.51 -20.09
N ARG A 148 7.54 -2.24 -19.69
CA ARG A 148 8.68 -1.31 -19.53
C ARG A 148 9.53 -1.66 -18.31
N HIS A 149 8.87 -2.15 -17.27
CA HIS A 149 9.50 -2.37 -15.95
C HIS A 149 9.72 -3.84 -15.61
N VAL A 150 8.96 -4.74 -16.23
CA VAL A 150 8.98 -6.17 -15.94
C VAL A 150 9.44 -6.94 -17.18
N VAL A 151 10.48 -7.75 -17.02
CA VAL A 151 11.01 -8.59 -18.10
C VAL A 151 10.56 -10.03 -17.92
N PRO A 152 10.58 -10.87 -19.01
CA PRO A 152 10.30 -12.29 -18.90
C PRO A 152 11.19 -12.98 -17.85
N GLY A 153 10.56 -13.70 -16.93
CA GLY A 153 11.24 -14.35 -15.80
C GLY A 153 11.21 -13.59 -14.49
N ASP A 154 10.80 -12.30 -14.50
CA ASP A 154 10.58 -11.56 -13.26
C ASP A 154 9.42 -12.20 -12.47
N ARG A 155 9.60 -12.24 -11.15
CA ARG A 155 8.58 -12.62 -10.18
C ARG A 155 8.13 -11.36 -9.45
N VAL A 156 6.92 -10.95 -9.75
CA VAL A 156 6.41 -9.61 -9.42
C VAL A 156 5.56 -9.63 -8.16
N PHE A 157 5.79 -8.67 -7.30
CA PHE A 157 4.92 -8.28 -6.19
C PHE A 157 4.35 -6.89 -6.46
N LEU A 158 3.04 -6.71 -6.26
CA LEU A 158 2.34 -5.45 -6.48
C LEU A 158 1.79 -4.91 -5.16
N LYS A 159 2.26 -3.74 -4.72
CA LYS A 159 1.67 -3.00 -3.60
C LYS A 159 0.76 -1.90 -4.15
N ILE A 160 -0.45 -1.78 -3.60
CA ILE A 160 -1.44 -0.76 -3.95
C ILE A 160 -1.89 -0.06 -2.68
N ASP A 161 -1.58 1.23 -2.60
CA ASP A 161 -2.00 2.12 -1.53
C ASP A 161 -2.32 3.49 -2.18
N THR A 162 -3.52 3.61 -2.69
CA THR A 162 -3.97 4.74 -3.52
C THR A 162 -5.18 5.44 -2.93
N GLN A 163 -5.38 5.25 -1.62
CA GLN A 163 -6.36 5.99 -0.85
C GLN A 163 -7.76 5.95 -1.49
N GLY A 164 -8.32 4.72 -1.51
CA GLY A 164 -9.64 4.41 -2.05
C GLY A 164 -9.68 4.05 -3.54
N PHE A 165 -8.61 4.33 -4.32
CA PHE A 165 -8.61 4.11 -5.78
C PHE A 165 -8.21 2.69 -6.22
N THR A 166 -8.13 1.76 -5.27
CA THR A 166 -7.62 0.38 -5.44
C THR A 166 -8.31 -0.40 -6.55
N SER A 167 -9.66 -0.37 -6.64
CA SER A 167 -10.38 -1.09 -7.71
C SER A 167 -9.99 -0.61 -9.11
N ARG A 168 -9.81 0.70 -9.28
CA ARG A 168 -9.41 1.29 -10.57
C ARG A 168 -7.99 0.88 -10.96
N VAL A 169 -7.08 0.79 -9.99
CA VAL A 169 -5.73 0.26 -10.23
C VAL A 169 -5.78 -1.20 -10.67
N LEU A 170 -6.57 -2.03 -9.98
CA LEU A 170 -6.75 -3.45 -10.31
C LEU A 170 -7.42 -3.65 -11.68
N GLU A 171 -8.38 -2.81 -12.07
CA GLU A 171 -8.98 -2.79 -13.42
C GLU A 171 -7.96 -2.42 -14.49
N GLY A 172 -7.07 -1.46 -14.21
CA GLY A 172 -5.97 -1.07 -15.09
C GLY A 172 -4.82 -2.07 -15.16
N ALA A 173 -4.82 -3.07 -14.30
CA ALA A 173 -3.82 -4.15 -14.22
C ALA A 173 -4.36 -5.50 -14.70
N GLU A 174 -5.49 -5.55 -15.41
CA GLU A 174 -6.21 -6.78 -15.71
C GLU A 174 -5.33 -7.88 -16.33
N HIS A 175 -4.47 -7.53 -17.29
CA HIS A 175 -3.53 -8.46 -17.93
C HIS A 175 -2.28 -8.68 -17.07
N SER A 176 -1.75 -7.63 -16.46
CA SER A 176 -0.54 -7.66 -15.64
C SER A 176 -0.73 -8.51 -14.39
N LEU A 177 -1.92 -8.51 -13.79
CA LEU A 177 -2.25 -9.33 -12.61
C LEU A 177 -1.98 -10.82 -12.86
N GLY A 178 -2.11 -11.34 -14.09
CA GLY A 178 -1.76 -12.71 -14.43
C GLY A 178 -0.28 -13.06 -14.19
N LYS A 179 0.60 -12.06 -14.20
CA LYS A 179 2.06 -12.19 -14.00
C LYS A 179 2.51 -11.87 -12.56
N VAL A 180 1.59 -11.40 -11.68
CA VAL A 180 1.87 -11.03 -10.28
C VAL A 180 1.78 -12.27 -9.39
N GLN A 181 2.75 -12.45 -8.47
CA GLN A 181 2.84 -13.59 -7.56
C GLN A 181 2.26 -13.30 -6.18
N GLY A 182 2.23 -12.04 -5.78
CA GLY A 182 1.65 -11.60 -4.53
C GLY A 182 1.29 -10.13 -4.57
N LEU A 183 0.38 -9.71 -3.67
CA LEU A 183 -0.04 -8.33 -3.53
C LEU A 183 0.02 -7.90 -2.06
N GLU A 184 0.20 -6.59 -1.89
CA GLU A 184 -0.15 -5.88 -0.67
C GLU A 184 -1.14 -4.78 -1.03
N VAL A 185 -2.27 -4.71 -0.32
CA VAL A 185 -3.37 -3.80 -0.67
C VAL A 185 -3.90 -3.15 0.60
N GLU A 186 -4.04 -1.82 0.57
CA GLU A 186 -4.80 -1.11 1.59
C GLU A 186 -6.29 -1.40 1.42
N LEU A 187 -6.96 -1.80 2.51
CA LEU A 187 -8.33 -2.28 2.54
C LEU A 187 -9.16 -1.42 3.48
N SER A 188 -10.21 -0.80 2.98
CA SER A 188 -11.14 0.00 3.78
C SER A 188 -12.23 -0.88 4.38
N VAL A 189 -12.31 -0.91 5.72
CA VAL A 189 -13.40 -1.57 6.47
C VAL A 189 -14.63 -0.67 6.49
N VAL A 190 -14.41 0.64 6.55
CA VAL A 190 -15.42 1.70 6.48
C VAL A 190 -15.03 2.65 5.36
N ALA A 191 -15.98 3.14 4.59
CA ALA A 191 -15.71 4.08 3.51
C ALA A 191 -15.14 5.41 4.06
N LEU A 192 -13.97 5.79 3.56
CA LEU A 192 -13.26 7.04 3.84
C LEU A 192 -13.23 7.96 2.62
N TYR A 193 -13.44 7.40 1.42
CA TYR A 193 -13.51 8.11 0.14
C TYR A 193 -14.79 7.75 -0.62
N ALA A 194 -15.28 8.69 -1.41
CA ALA A 194 -16.51 8.51 -2.17
C ALA A 194 -16.35 7.43 -3.25
N GLY A 195 -17.18 6.38 -3.18
CA GLY A 195 -17.18 5.30 -4.15
C GLY A 195 -15.99 4.32 -4.04
N GLU A 196 -15.22 4.38 -2.96
CA GLU A 196 -14.19 3.37 -2.73
C GLU A 196 -14.81 1.99 -2.43
N PRO A 197 -14.18 0.90 -2.87
CA PRO A 197 -14.61 -0.44 -2.54
C PRO A 197 -14.24 -0.79 -1.09
N LEU A 198 -15.13 -1.50 -0.40
CA LEU A 198 -14.85 -2.00 0.93
C LEU A 198 -14.09 -3.34 0.90
N ILE A 199 -13.51 -3.70 2.03
CA ILE A 199 -12.69 -4.89 2.21
C ILE A 199 -13.31 -6.16 1.60
N HIS A 200 -14.61 -6.40 1.80
CA HIS A 200 -15.27 -7.61 1.30
C HIS A 200 -15.35 -7.66 -0.24
N GLU A 201 -15.44 -6.49 -0.90
CA GLU A 201 -15.46 -6.38 -2.35
C GLU A 201 -14.06 -6.66 -2.93
N ILE A 202 -13.02 -6.07 -2.35
CA ILE A 202 -11.63 -6.32 -2.75
C ILE A 202 -11.22 -7.77 -2.48
N LEU A 203 -11.59 -8.36 -1.33
CA LEU A 203 -11.33 -9.78 -1.05
C LEU A 203 -12.00 -10.70 -2.09
N SER A 204 -13.27 -10.43 -2.43
CA SER A 204 -13.98 -11.18 -3.47
C SER A 204 -13.31 -11.05 -4.83
N LEU A 205 -12.97 -9.82 -5.24
CA LEU A 205 -12.29 -9.53 -6.51
C LEU A 205 -10.96 -10.29 -6.60
N LEU A 206 -10.10 -10.18 -5.58
CA LEU A 206 -8.79 -10.83 -5.58
C LEU A 206 -8.89 -12.35 -5.56
N TYR A 207 -9.86 -12.90 -4.83
CA TYR A 207 -10.12 -14.34 -4.84
C TYR A 207 -10.49 -14.84 -6.26
N HIS A 208 -11.39 -14.14 -6.97
CA HIS A 208 -11.74 -14.46 -8.36
C HIS A 208 -10.57 -14.28 -9.34
N LYS A 209 -9.61 -13.42 -9.02
CA LYS A 209 -8.38 -13.24 -9.80
C LYS A 209 -7.26 -14.24 -9.42
N GLY A 210 -7.56 -15.24 -8.55
CA GLY A 210 -6.65 -16.32 -8.18
C GLY A 210 -5.66 -15.96 -7.09
N PHE A 211 -6.05 -15.09 -6.13
CA PHE A 211 -5.26 -14.76 -4.96
C PHE A 211 -5.98 -15.17 -3.67
N ALA A 212 -5.22 -15.70 -2.72
CA ALA A 212 -5.70 -15.97 -1.37
C ALA A 212 -5.08 -15.00 -0.37
N VAL A 213 -5.81 -14.70 0.69
CA VAL A 213 -5.28 -13.94 1.83
C VAL A 213 -4.11 -14.70 2.45
N TYR A 214 -2.97 -14.02 2.59
CA TYR A 214 -1.79 -14.51 3.31
C TYR A 214 -1.74 -13.95 4.74
N SER A 215 -1.99 -12.64 4.90
CA SER A 215 -2.11 -11.95 6.20
C SER A 215 -3.04 -10.76 6.08
N LEU A 216 -3.72 -10.41 7.17
CA LEU A 216 -4.44 -9.16 7.33
C LEU A 216 -3.92 -8.46 8.59
N GLU A 217 -3.56 -7.18 8.45
CA GLU A 217 -2.92 -6.42 9.50
C GLU A 217 -3.68 -5.12 9.75
N PRO A 218 -4.02 -4.83 11.03
CA PRO A 218 -4.63 -3.57 11.38
C PRO A 218 -3.73 -2.38 11.03
N GLU A 219 -4.30 -1.31 10.46
CA GLU A 219 -3.57 -0.08 10.18
C GLU A 219 -4.15 1.12 10.92
N MET A 220 -5.40 1.46 10.67
CA MET A 220 -6.06 2.62 11.28
C MET A 220 -7.27 2.21 12.11
N PHE A 221 -7.39 2.84 13.27
CA PHE A 221 -8.56 2.76 14.14
C PHE A 221 -9.20 4.13 14.32
N ASP A 222 -10.50 4.17 14.53
CA ASP A 222 -11.17 5.31 15.11
C ASP A 222 -10.90 5.32 16.63
N ASP A 223 -10.17 6.30 17.11
CA ASP A 223 -9.78 6.41 18.52
C ASP A 223 -10.97 6.53 19.48
N THR A 224 -12.14 7.00 18.98
CA THR A 224 -13.35 7.18 19.78
C THR A 224 -14.14 5.89 19.95
N SER A 225 -14.41 5.19 18.85
CA SER A 225 -15.21 3.96 18.84
C SER A 225 -14.38 2.69 18.97
N TRP A 226 -13.06 2.77 18.78
CA TRP A 226 -12.12 1.66 18.66
C TRP A 226 -12.40 0.74 17.46
N GLN A 227 -13.25 1.21 16.55
CA GLN A 227 -13.52 0.51 15.31
C GLN A 227 -12.29 0.56 14.42
N GLN A 228 -11.90 -0.58 13.88
CA GLN A 228 -10.93 -0.63 12.80
C GLN A 228 -11.54 -0.06 11.53
N VAL A 229 -10.82 0.86 10.86
CA VAL A 229 -11.31 1.55 9.66
C VAL A 229 -10.50 1.17 8.42
N GLN A 230 -9.19 0.88 8.57
CA GLN A 230 -8.35 0.39 7.48
C GLN A 230 -7.44 -0.76 7.94
N MET A 231 -7.10 -1.62 7.01
CA MET A 231 -6.18 -2.76 7.16
C MET A 231 -5.23 -2.84 5.97
N ASN A 232 -4.05 -3.42 6.17
CA ASN A 232 -3.21 -3.91 5.09
C ASN A 232 -3.44 -5.40 4.87
N GLY A 233 -3.74 -5.79 3.64
CA GLY A 233 -3.88 -7.17 3.23
C GLY A 233 -2.70 -7.64 2.40
N LEU A 234 -2.05 -8.73 2.82
CA LEU A 234 -1.10 -9.47 2.01
C LEU A 234 -1.81 -10.65 1.33
N PHE A 235 -1.54 -10.83 0.05
CA PHE A 235 -2.16 -11.87 -0.77
C PHE A 235 -1.11 -12.64 -1.55
N GLN A 236 -1.32 -13.93 -1.71
CA GLN A 236 -0.48 -14.82 -2.49
C GLN A 236 -1.29 -15.44 -3.62
N ARG A 237 -0.68 -15.61 -4.79
CA ARG A 237 -1.30 -16.33 -5.90
C ARG A 237 -1.53 -17.79 -5.51
N ILE A 238 -2.75 -18.26 -5.76
CA ILE A 238 -3.11 -19.68 -5.66
C ILE A 238 -2.52 -20.37 -6.89
N GLY A 239 -1.69 -21.41 -6.66
CA GLY A 239 -1.03 -22.19 -7.71
C GLY A 239 -2.02 -23.06 -8.49
#